data_94be46f1be5a7cac57749f3d2992bd2e
#
_entry.id   94be46f1be5a7cac57749f3d2992bd2e
#
_cell.length_a   1.000
_cell.length_b   1.000
_cell.length_c   1.000
_cell.angle_alpha   90.00
_cell.angle_beta   90.00
_cell.angle_gamma   90.00
#
_symmetry.space_group_name_H-M   'P 1'
#
loop_
_entity.id
_entity.type
_entity.pdbx_description
1 polymer ?
#
loop_
_entity_poly.entity_id
_entity_poly.type
_entity_poly.pdbx_seq_one_letter_code
_entity_poly.pdbx_strand_id
1 'polypeptide(L)'
;MATRSTIMDTNSFRPEMAAALDPETRKLTEERDVLGPAYRLFYRNPVHLVKGRGSHLWDADGEEYLDVYNNVASVGHCHPRVVDALT
;
A
#
# COMPACT_ATOMS: atom_id res chain seq x y z
N MET A 1 7.08 19.31 26.72
CA MET A 1 5.68 19.43 26.26
C MET A 1 5.35 18.19 25.43
N ALA A 2 4.30 17.46 25.81
CA ALA A 2 3.93 16.25 25.09
C ALA A 2 3.34 16.62 23.73
N THR A 3 3.89 16.07 22.64
CA THR A 3 3.36 16.24 21.29
C THR A 3 2.11 15.38 21.15
N ARG A 4 1.03 15.98 20.68
CA ARG A 4 -0.20 15.23 20.41
C ARG A 4 0.05 14.26 19.27
N SER A 5 -0.20 12.97 19.51
CA SER A 5 -0.18 11.95 18.47
C SER A 5 -1.37 12.15 17.52
N THR A 6 -1.13 12.12 16.23
CA THR A 6 -2.18 12.18 15.21
C THR A 6 -2.50 10.78 14.72
N ILE A 7 -3.61 10.64 13.98
CA ILE A 7 -3.95 9.37 13.32
C ILE A 7 -2.81 8.94 12.37
N MET A 8 -2.19 9.91 11.69
CA MET A 8 -1.06 9.63 10.81
C MET A 8 0.13 9.06 11.57
N ASP A 9 0.40 9.60 12.78
CA ASP A 9 1.51 9.12 13.60
C ASP A 9 1.26 7.71 14.14
N THR A 10 0.01 7.38 14.44
CA THR A 10 -0.35 6.08 15.00
C THR A 10 -0.54 5.00 13.94
N ASN A 11 -0.87 5.37 12.71
CA ASN A 11 -1.26 4.42 11.66
C ASN A 11 -0.32 4.43 10.44
N SER A 12 0.74 5.22 10.46
CA SER A 12 1.70 5.24 9.36
C SER A 12 2.89 4.33 9.61
N PHE A 13 3.47 3.85 8.52
CA PHE A 13 4.74 3.13 8.54
C PHE A 13 5.88 4.10 8.84
N ARG A 14 6.85 3.66 9.64
CA ARG A 14 8.09 4.40 9.93
C ARG A 14 9.30 3.54 9.57
N PRO A 15 10.42 4.17 9.16
CA PRO A 15 11.62 3.44 8.77
C PRO A 15 12.13 2.44 9.82
N GLU A 16 12.00 2.78 11.10
CA GLU A 16 12.41 1.89 12.19
C GLU A 16 11.58 0.60 12.29
N MET A 17 10.41 0.57 11.64
CA MET A 17 9.56 -0.62 11.60
C MET A 17 9.99 -1.60 10.50
N ALA A 18 10.91 -1.21 9.64
CA ALA A 18 11.35 -2.03 8.49
C ALA A 18 11.95 -3.37 8.92
N ALA A 19 12.60 -3.43 10.07
CA ALA A 19 13.20 -4.66 10.58
C ALA A 19 12.18 -5.79 10.84
N ALA A 20 10.90 -5.44 11.09
CA ALA A 20 9.82 -6.40 11.33
C ALA A 20 9.20 -6.93 10.02
N LEU A 21 9.55 -6.36 8.89
CA LEU A 21 9.02 -6.76 7.59
C LEU A 21 9.80 -7.95 7.02
N ASP A 22 9.12 -8.76 6.20
CA ASP A 22 9.80 -9.74 5.39
C ASP A 22 10.77 -9.07 4.40
N PRO A 23 11.80 -9.78 3.91
CA PRO A 23 12.83 -9.16 3.05
C PRO A 23 12.29 -8.52 1.78
N GLU A 24 11.31 -9.12 1.13
CA GLU A 24 10.71 -8.56 -0.09
C GLU A 24 9.97 -7.26 0.18
N THR A 25 9.09 -7.25 1.18
CA THR A 25 8.33 -6.05 1.55
C THR A 25 9.26 -4.94 1.99
N ARG A 26 10.31 -5.26 2.76
CA ARG A 26 11.31 -4.28 3.18
C ARG A 26 12.02 -3.66 1.97
N LYS A 27 12.42 -4.48 1.00
CA LYS A 27 13.06 -3.99 -0.22
C LYS A 27 12.16 -3.02 -0.98
N LEU A 28 10.88 -3.36 -1.13
CA LEU A 28 9.91 -2.48 -1.81
C LEU A 28 9.72 -1.16 -1.07
N THR A 29 9.69 -1.17 0.27
CA THR A 29 9.58 0.07 1.03
C THR A 29 10.81 0.96 0.85
N GLU A 30 12.00 0.38 0.75
CA GLU A 30 13.24 1.12 0.46
C GLU A 30 13.22 1.70 -0.96
N GLU A 31 12.76 0.95 -1.95
CA GLU A 31 12.65 1.41 -3.33
C GLU A 31 11.68 2.58 -3.49
N ARG A 32 10.69 2.70 -2.60
CA ARG A 32 9.75 3.83 -2.59
C ARG A 32 10.40 5.16 -2.23
N ASP A 33 11.58 5.17 -1.67
CA ASP A 33 12.26 6.42 -1.27
C ASP A 33 12.49 7.37 -2.44
N VAL A 34 12.49 6.85 -3.67
CA VAL A 34 12.58 7.69 -4.88
C VAL A 34 11.38 8.63 -5.05
N LEU A 35 10.25 8.34 -4.39
CA LEU A 35 9.07 9.20 -4.42
C LEU A 35 9.17 10.40 -3.47
N GLY A 36 10.21 10.41 -2.63
CA GLY A 36 10.45 11.48 -1.67
C GLY A 36 9.66 11.33 -0.37
N PRO A 37 9.96 12.18 0.63
CA PRO A 37 9.43 12.02 1.99
C PRO A 37 7.97 12.44 2.14
N ALA A 38 7.36 13.05 1.12
CA ALA A 38 5.96 13.46 1.17
C ALA A 38 4.99 12.29 1.10
N TYR A 39 5.42 11.14 0.59
CA TYR A 39 4.57 9.98 0.39
C TYR A 39 4.78 8.98 1.53
N ARG A 40 3.85 8.99 2.48
CA ARG A 40 3.85 8.05 3.60
C ARG A 40 2.99 6.83 3.29
N LEU A 41 3.43 5.67 3.76
CA LEU A 41 2.57 4.50 3.82
C LEU A 41 1.65 4.61 5.04
N PHE A 42 0.34 4.36 4.85
CA PHE A 42 -0.65 4.56 5.90
C PHE A 42 -0.58 3.53 7.03
N TYR A 43 -0.16 2.32 6.74
CA TYR A 43 -0.21 1.22 7.69
C TYR A 43 1.16 0.95 8.30
N ARG A 44 1.17 0.64 9.61
CA ARG A 44 2.40 0.24 10.29
C ARG A 44 3.02 -1.00 9.68
N ASN A 45 2.17 -1.90 9.20
CA ASN A 45 2.59 -3.07 8.45
C ASN A 45 2.11 -2.91 6.99
N PRO A 46 2.98 -2.42 6.10
CA PRO A 46 2.59 -2.20 4.72
C PRO A 46 2.17 -3.49 4.03
N VAL A 47 1.12 -3.39 3.22
CA VAL A 47 0.59 -4.53 2.47
C VAL A 47 1.25 -4.59 1.10
N HIS A 48 1.85 -5.73 0.77
CA HIS A 48 2.46 -5.97 -0.53
C HIS A 48 1.42 -6.53 -1.49
N LEU A 49 0.71 -5.66 -2.19
CA LEU A 49 -0.34 -6.05 -3.14
C LEU A 49 0.28 -6.52 -4.45
N VAL A 50 -0.16 -7.68 -4.93
CA VAL A 50 0.35 -8.29 -6.17
C VAL A 50 -0.71 -8.50 -7.23
N LYS A 51 -2.00 -8.42 -6.86
CA LYS A 51 -3.11 -8.66 -7.79
C LYS A 51 -4.32 -7.84 -7.40
N GLY A 52 -5.04 -7.36 -8.41
CA GLY A 52 -6.31 -6.67 -8.21
C GLY A 52 -7.33 -7.08 -9.26
N ARG A 53 -8.59 -7.20 -8.85
CA ARG A 53 -9.71 -7.47 -9.75
C ARG A 53 -10.99 -6.91 -9.15
N GLY A 54 -11.64 -5.99 -9.87
CA GLY A 54 -12.85 -5.34 -9.37
C GLY A 54 -12.58 -4.61 -8.06
N SER A 55 -13.31 -4.95 -7.02
CA SER A 55 -13.14 -4.36 -5.69
C SER A 55 -12.24 -5.20 -4.77
N HIS A 56 -11.55 -6.20 -5.31
CA HIS A 56 -10.73 -7.12 -4.53
C HIS A 56 -9.25 -6.97 -4.86
N LEU A 57 -8.43 -7.11 -3.82
CA LEU A 57 -6.97 -7.06 -3.90
C LEU A 57 -6.41 -8.29 -3.21
N TRP A 58 -5.25 -8.75 -3.65
CA TRP A 58 -4.54 -9.87 -3.02
C TRP A 58 -3.11 -9.47 -2.74
N ASP A 59 -2.61 -9.87 -1.58
CA ASP A 59 -1.22 -9.66 -1.24
C ASP A 59 -0.32 -10.81 -1.69
N ALA A 60 0.98 -10.67 -1.43
CA ALA A 60 1.98 -11.66 -1.82
C ALA A 60 1.80 -13.01 -1.10
N ASP A 61 1.11 -13.03 0.04
CA ASP A 61 0.83 -14.24 0.81
C ASP A 61 -0.49 -14.91 0.38
N GLY A 62 -1.22 -14.31 -0.58
CA GLY A 62 -2.49 -14.81 -1.07
C GLY A 62 -3.70 -14.37 -0.27
N GLU A 63 -3.53 -13.48 0.70
CA GLU A 63 -4.63 -12.91 1.47
C GLU A 63 -5.47 -12.00 0.61
N GLU A 64 -6.80 -12.15 0.67
CA GLU A 64 -7.74 -11.36 -0.10
C GLU A 64 -8.28 -10.20 0.74
N TYR A 65 -8.34 -9.02 0.11
CA TYR A 65 -8.86 -7.80 0.72
C TYR A 65 -9.99 -7.24 -0.10
N LEU A 66 -11.03 -6.75 0.57
CA LEU A 66 -12.05 -5.90 -0.07
C LEU A 66 -11.55 -4.46 -0.01
N ASP A 67 -11.37 -3.84 -1.17
CA ASP A 67 -10.93 -2.45 -1.26
C ASP A 67 -12.12 -1.52 -1.05
N VAL A 68 -12.17 -0.91 0.12
CA VAL A 68 -13.18 0.09 0.48
C VAL A 68 -12.60 1.50 0.59
N TYR A 69 -11.34 1.66 0.21
CA TYR A 69 -10.69 2.97 0.20
C TYR A 69 -11.16 3.78 -1.00
N ASN A 70 -11.58 5.02 -0.75
CA ASN A 70 -12.05 5.93 -1.79
C ASN A 70 -10.88 6.45 -2.62
N ASN A 71 -10.39 5.63 -3.53
CA ASN A 71 -9.23 5.88 -4.33
C ASN A 71 -9.58 5.92 -5.83
N VAL A 72 -8.59 5.88 -6.68
CA VAL A 72 -8.68 6.20 -8.10
C VAL A 72 -9.17 5.07 -9.02
N ALA A 73 -9.38 3.87 -8.52
CA ALA A 73 -9.86 2.76 -9.34
C ALA A 73 -11.39 2.80 -9.51
N SER A 74 -11.89 3.85 -10.17
CA SER A 74 -13.33 4.14 -10.30
C SER A 74 -14.14 3.04 -10.99
N VAL A 75 -13.52 2.28 -11.89
CA VAL A 75 -14.15 1.14 -12.60
C VAL A 75 -13.69 -0.21 -12.08
N GLY A 76 -13.01 -0.21 -10.93
CA GLY A 76 -12.41 -1.41 -10.35
C GLY A 76 -10.98 -1.64 -10.84
N HIS A 77 -10.27 -2.49 -10.09
CA HIS A 77 -8.88 -2.85 -10.40
C HIS A 77 -8.83 -3.73 -11.65
N CYS A 78 -7.89 -3.44 -12.54
CA CYS A 78 -7.61 -4.25 -13.72
C CYS A 78 -8.85 -4.48 -14.61
N HIS A 79 -9.67 -3.43 -14.80
CA HIS A 79 -10.84 -3.54 -15.67
C HIS A 79 -10.40 -3.95 -17.09
N PRO A 80 -10.98 -5.01 -17.68
CA PRO A 80 -10.49 -5.57 -18.95
C PRO A 80 -10.41 -4.56 -20.09
N ARG A 81 -11.38 -3.67 -20.23
CA ARG A 81 -11.37 -2.66 -21.29
C ARG A 81 -10.26 -1.64 -21.12
N VAL A 82 -9.92 -1.29 -19.89
CA VAL A 82 -8.80 -0.36 -19.61
C VAL A 82 -7.48 -1.04 -19.87
N VAL A 83 -7.32 -2.28 -19.41
CA VAL A 83 -6.10 -3.07 -19.65
C VAL A 83 -5.89 -3.23 -21.16
N ASP A 84 -6.92 -3.61 -21.91
CA ASP A 84 -6.83 -3.77 -23.37
C ASP A 84 -6.45 -2.46 -24.06
N ALA A 85 -6.96 -1.32 -23.59
CA ALA A 85 -6.64 -0.02 -24.18
C ALA A 85 -5.17 0.39 -23.94
N LEU A 86 -4.55 -0.09 -22.87
CA LEU A 86 -3.16 0.21 -22.52
C LEU A 86 -2.15 -0.73 -23.16
N THR A 87 -2.57 -1.90 -23.56
CA THR A 87 -1.71 -2.87 -24.24
C THR A 87 -1.81 -2.73 -25.75
#